data_b20d11dd3188c38424821c19cbcc0fdd
#
_entry.id   b20d11dd3188c38424821c19cbcc0fdd
#
_cell.length_a   1.000
_cell.length_b   1.000
_cell.length_c   1.000
_cell.angle_alpha   90.00
_cell.angle_beta   90.00
_cell.angle_gamma   90.00
#
_symmetry.space_group_name_H-M   'P 1'
#
loop_
_entity.id
_entity.type
_entity.pdbx_description
1 polymer ?
#
loop_
_entity_poly.entity_id
_entity_poly.type
_entity_poly.pdbx_seq_one_letter_code
_entity_poly.pdbx_strand_id
1 'polypeptide(L)'
;MRNSLKLDGPVKTYLDENELPKAWYNVRADMKKKPAPLLNPGTGKPVTFEDLQPVFCDELIKQELDNDTRFFEIPEDILTFYKMYRPSPLVRAYFLEQALGTPAHIYYKFEGNNTSGSHKLNSAIAQAYYAKKQGLKGVTTETGAGQWGTALSMSTAFFGLDCQVYMVKVSYEQKPFRREVMRTYGASVTPSPSMTTDIGKKINAEFPGTTGSLGCAISEAVEAAVKQPGYRYVLGSVLNQVLLHQSVIGLETKAALDKLGVKADLIIGCAGGGSNLGGLVSPFVGEKLRGEADYDILAVEPASCPSFTRGKYAYDFCDTGKVCPLAKMYTLGSSFIPSANHAGGLRYHGMSTILSELYDQKVIRATSVEQTKVFEAAKLFAQTEGILPAPESSHAIRATIDEALKCKESGEAKNIVFGLTGTGYFDMVAYQKFNDGEMSDYIPTDEDIAKSLAQLPKVEG
;
A
#
# COMPACT_ATOMS: atom_id res chain seq x y z
N MET A 1 -23.12 7.12 31.37
CA MET A 1 -21.89 6.41 31.79
C MET A 1 -21.77 5.14 30.93
N ARG A 2 -20.68 4.93 30.21
CA ARG A 2 -20.42 3.64 29.56
C ARG A 2 -20.30 2.61 30.70
N ASN A 3 -21.04 1.49 30.62
CA ASN A 3 -20.89 0.38 31.55
C ASN A 3 -19.40 -0.01 31.60
N SER A 4 -18.90 -0.43 32.77
CA SER A 4 -17.51 -0.87 32.91
C SER A 4 -17.24 -1.98 31.92
N LEU A 5 -16.33 -1.73 30.95
CA LEU A 5 -15.92 -2.71 29.96
C LEU A 5 -15.17 -3.84 30.68
N LYS A 6 -15.65 -5.07 30.55
CA LYS A 6 -14.93 -6.24 31.02
C LYS A 6 -13.96 -6.67 29.93
N LEU A 7 -12.67 -6.57 30.18
CA LEU A 7 -11.63 -7.07 29.30
C LEU A 7 -11.42 -8.57 29.61
N ASP A 8 -11.50 -9.41 28.58
CA ASP A 8 -11.28 -10.87 28.68
C ASP A 8 -9.86 -11.27 28.21
N GLY A 9 -9.00 -10.29 27.90
CA GLY A 9 -7.64 -10.48 27.49
C GLY A 9 -6.85 -9.17 27.39
N PRO A 10 -5.61 -9.19 26.90
CA PRO A 10 -4.78 -8.00 26.74
C PRO A 10 -5.36 -7.07 25.65
N VAL A 11 -5.26 -5.76 25.88
CA VAL A 11 -5.62 -4.76 24.86
C VAL A 11 -4.56 -4.72 23.76
N LYS A 12 -3.27 -4.77 24.14
CA LYS A 12 -2.13 -4.71 23.22
C LYS A 12 -1.25 -5.92 23.40
N THR A 13 -0.90 -6.57 22.31
CA THR A 13 0.08 -7.65 22.27
C THR A 13 1.30 -7.19 21.50
N TYR A 14 2.44 -7.22 22.20
CA TYR A 14 3.75 -6.94 21.62
C TYR A 14 4.55 -8.24 21.51
N LEU A 15 5.34 -8.34 20.47
CA LEU A 15 6.48 -9.24 20.40
C LEU A 15 7.70 -8.57 21.04
N ASP A 16 8.65 -9.35 21.51
CA ASP A 16 9.94 -8.83 21.93
C ASP A 16 10.84 -8.58 20.71
N GLU A 17 11.90 -7.77 20.85
CA GLU A 17 12.81 -7.47 19.73
C GLU A 17 13.48 -8.72 19.14
N ASN A 18 13.71 -9.75 19.94
CA ASN A 18 14.26 -11.03 19.49
C ASN A 18 13.25 -11.92 18.74
N GLU A 19 11.95 -11.60 18.84
CA GLU A 19 10.85 -12.24 18.11
C GLU A 19 10.59 -11.55 16.75
N LEU A 20 11.33 -10.47 16.41
CA LEU A 20 11.25 -9.85 15.09
C LEU A 20 11.56 -10.87 13.99
N PRO A 21 10.78 -10.89 12.89
CA PRO A 21 11.10 -11.70 11.72
C PRO A 21 12.51 -11.40 11.20
N LYS A 22 13.33 -12.44 11.04
CA LYS A 22 14.70 -12.33 10.50
C LYS A 22 14.77 -12.55 9.00
N ALA A 23 13.65 -12.89 8.39
CA ALA A 23 13.53 -13.05 6.95
C ALA A 23 12.18 -12.52 6.48
N TRP A 24 12.16 -11.94 5.28
CA TRP A 24 10.94 -11.64 4.55
C TRP A 24 10.39 -12.90 3.90
N TYR A 25 9.08 -12.99 3.79
CA TYR A 25 8.39 -14.11 3.19
C TYR A 25 7.86 -13.77 1.79
N ASN A 26 8.31 -14.54 0.80
CA ASN A 26 7.86 -14.43 -0.59
C ASN A 26 6.73 -15.42 -0.87
N VAL A 27 5.50 -14.95 -0.85
CA VAL A 27 4.31 -15.76 -1.08
C VAL A 27 4.29 -16.43 -2.46
N ARG A 28 5.01 -15.87 -3.44
CA ARG A 28 5.11 -16.45 -4.78
C ARG A 28 5.68 -17.86 -4.78
N ALA A 29 6.59 -18.17 -3.84
CA ALA A 29 7.16 -19.51 -3.72
C ALA A 29 6.08 -20.59 -3.45
N ASP A 30 4.98 -20.23 -2.80
CA ASP A 30 3.88 -21.14 -2.49
C ASP A 30 2.72 -21.09 -3.52
N MET A 31 2.72 -20.14 -4.45
CA MET A 31 1.72 -20.04 -5.51
C MET A 31 1.96 -21.11 -6.58
N LYS A 32 0.97 -21.97 -6.86
CA LYS A 32 1.02 -22.96 -7.96
C LYS A 32 1.04 -22.26 -9.32
N LYS A 33 0.18 -21.28 -9.51
CA LYS A 33 0.17 -20.40 -10.67
C LYS A 33 0.82 -19.07 -10.25
N LYS A 34 2.02 -18.84 -10.75
CA LYS A 34 2.78 -17.61 -10.48
C LYS A 34 2.12 -16.42 -11.18
N PRO A 35 2.32 -15.19 -10.69
CA PRO A 35 1.97 -14.00 -11.45
C PRO A 35 2.66 -14.02 -12.82
N ALA A 36 1.96 -13.53 -13.83
CA ALA A 36 2.56 -13.40 -15.16
C ALA A 36 3.77 -12.45 -15.13
N PRO A 37 4.83 -12.71 -15.94
CA PRO A 37 6.02 -11.87 -15.93
C PRO A 37 5.73 -10.44 -16.38
N LEU A 38 6.52 -9.50 -15.92
CA LEU A 38 6.55 -8.16 -16.49
C LEU A 38 7.06 -8.24 -17.93
N LEU A 39 6.48 -7.45 -18.84
CA LEU A 39 6.91 -7.44 -20.25
C LEU A 39 7.57 -6.13 -20.61
N ASN A 40 8.65 -6.21 -21.38
CA ASN A 40 9.26 -5.07 -22.01
C ASN A 40 8.33 -4.55 -23.12
N PRO A 41 7.86 -3.31 -23.05
CA PRO A 41 6.85 -2.78 -23.99
C PRO A 41 7.37 -2.67 -25.44
N GLY A 42 8.70 -2.59 -25.63
CA GLY A 42 9.30 -2.50 -26.96
C GLY A 42 9.43 -3.85 -27.65
N THR A 43 9.57 -4.94 -26.89
CA THR A 43 9.80 -6.29 -27.45
C THR A 43 8.63 -7.26 -27.22
N GLY A 44 7.73 -6.96 -26.29
CA GLY A 44 6.66 -7.87 -25.86
C GLY A 44 7.16 -9.11 -25.09
N LYS A 45 8.44 -9.20 -24.79
CA LYS A 45 9.06 -10.33 -24.08
C LYS A 45 9.16 -10.06 -22.58
N PRO A 46 9.25 -11.10 -21.73
CA PRO A 46 9.56 -10.93 -20.32
C PRO A 46 10.79 -10.05 -20.12
N VAL A 47 10.71 -9.12 -19.16
CA VAL A 47 11.84 -8.27 -18.80
C VAL A 47 12.98 -9.10 -18.24
N THR A 48 14.21 -8.70 -18.56
CA THR A 48 15.44 -9.27 -18.00
C THR A 48 15.97 -8.39 -16.87
N PHE A 49 17.01 -8.86 -16.19
CA PHE A 49 17.74 -8.07 -15.21
C PHE A 49 18.30 -6.78 -15.86
N GLU A 50 18.87 -6.91 -17.06
CA GLU A 50 19.49 -5.82 -17.82
C GLU A 50 18.46 -4.76 -18.25
N ASP A 51 17.22 -5.16 -18.56
CA ASP A 51 16.14 -4.22 -18.88
C ASP A 51 15.79 -3.31 -17.68
N LEU A 52 15.89 -3.84 -16.46
CA LEU A 52 15.51 -3.14 -15.22
C LEU A 52 16.68 -2.38 -14.58
N GLN A 53 17.92 -2.76 -14.86
CA GLN A 53 19.13 -2.22 -14.22
C GLN A 53 19.28 -0.69 -14.37
N PRO A 54 18.91 -0.05 -15.49
CA PRO A 54 18.95 1.41 -15.57
C PRO A 54 18.01 2.13 -14.60
N VAL A 55 16.95 1.45 -14.15
CA VAL A 55 15.87 2.02 -13.33
C VAL A 55 16.01 1.68 -11.86
N PHE A 56 16.31 0.41 -11.52
CA PHE A 56 16.28 -0.11 -10.15
C PHE A 56 17.67 -0.53 -9.63
N CYS A 57 17.78 -0.64 -8.31
CA CYS A 57 18.96 -1.25 -7.67
C CYS A 57 19.02 -2.75 -7.98
N ASP A 58 20.24 -3.27 -8.17
CA ASP A 58 20.50 -4.65 -8.58
C ASP A 58 19.84 -5.68 -7.65
N GLU A 59 19.93 -5.50 -6.33
CA GLU A 59 19.33 -6.42 -5.37
C GLU A 59 17.80 -6.38 -5.40
N LEU A 60 17.21 -5.21 -5.62
CA LEU A 60 15.75 -5.08 -5.76
C LEU A 60 15.24 -5.77 -7.03
N ILE A 61 16.04 -5.77 -8.12
CA ILE A 61 15.71 -6.50 -9.35
C ILE A 61 15.69 -8.00 -9.09
N LYS A 62 16.71 -8.53 -8.38
CA LYS A 62 16.75 -9.96 -8.01
C LYS A 62 15.51 -10.36 -7.21
N GLN A 63 15.17 -9.59 -6.20
CA GLN A 63 13.98 -9.82 -5.39
C GLN A 63 12.67 -9.70 -6.19
N GLU A 64 12.62 -8.78 -7.17
CA GLU A 64 11.46 -8.62 -8.04
C GLU A 64 11.23 -9.85 -8.93
N LEU A 65 12.30 -10.40 -9.51
CA LEU A 65 12.24 -11.48 -10.49
C LEU A 65 12.22 -12.87 -9.88
N ASP A 66 12.63 -13.05 -8.61
CA ASP A 66 12.69 -14.34 -7.95
C ASP A 66 11.30 -14.81 -7.48
N ASN A 67 10.81 -15.86 -8.13
CA ASN A 67 9.52 -16.49 -7.83
C ASN A 67 9.62 -17.70 -6.88
N ASP A 68 10.82 -18.16 -6.56
CA ASP A 68 11.03 -19.50 -5.99
C ASP A 68 11.64 -19.48 -4.59
N THR A 69 12.49 -18.50 -4.28
CA THR A 69 13.03 -18.32 -2.93
C THR A 69 11.93 -17.93 -1.96
N ARG A 70 11.62 -18.80 -1.00
CA ARG A 70 10.51 -18.59 -0.05
C ARG A 70 10.84 -17.54 1.01
N PHE A 71 12.06 -17.53 1.53
CA PHE A 71 12.51 -16.61 2.58
C PHE A 71 13.77 -15.88 2.15
N PHE A 72 13.74 -14.54 2.27
CA PHE A 72 14.90 -13.68 2.06
C PHE A 72 15.37 -13.16 3.41
N GLU A 73 16.59 -13.46 3.80
CA GLU A 73 17.17 -12.94 5.04
C GLU A 73 17.14 -11.41 5.07
N ILE A 74 16.75 -10.85 6.21
CA ILE A 74 16.78 -9.41 6.44
C ILE A 74 18.18 -9.04 6.93
N PRO A 75 18.93 -8.19 6.19
CA PRO A 75 20.26 -7.73 6.64
C PRO A 75 20.22 -7.13 8.04
N GLU A 76 21.29 -7.36 8.83
CA GLU A 76 21.35 -6.88 10.23
C GLU A 76 21.24 -5.36 10.33
N ASP A 77 21.78 -4.62 9.36
CA ASP A 77 21.61 -3.15 9.31
C ASP A 77 20.12 -2.75 9.21
N ILE A 78 19.34 -3.48 8.41
CA ILE A 78 17.89 -3.24 8.28
C ILE A 78 17.20 -3.63 9.59
N LEU A 79 17.55 -4.76 10.21
CA LEU A 79 17.00 -5.18 11.50
C LEU A 79 17.28 -4.14 12.59
N THR A 80 18.46 -3.55 12.58
CA THR A 80 18.82 -2.47 13.52
C THR A 80 17.89 -1.27 13.38
N PHE A 81 17.58 -0.85 12.16
CA PHE A 81 16.59 0.21 11.96
C PHE A 81 15.16 -0.23 12.28
N TYR A 82 14.80 -1.48 12.00
CA TYR A 82 13.50 -2.02 12.39
C TYR A 82 13.27 -1.95 13.90
N LYS A 83 14.24 -2.28 14.72
CA LYS A 83 14.16 -2.19 16.19
C LYS A 83 13.82 -0.80 16.73
N MET A 84 14.03 0.28 15.94
CA MET A 84 13.64 1.64 16.34
C MET A 84 12.12 1.83 16.43
N TYR A 85 11.31 1.02 15.73
CA TYR A 85 9.86 1.20 15.66
C TYR A 85 9.07 -0.11 15.55
N ARG A 86 9.73 -1.24 15.46
CA ARG A 86 9.16 -2.57 15.46
C ARG A 86 9.64 -3.35 16.69
N PRO A 87 8.91 -4.38 17.14
CA PRO A 87 7.63 -4.88 16.63
C PRO A 87 6.49 -3.86 16.75
N SER A 88 5.58 -3.78 15.75
CA SER A 88 4.37 -2.98 15.89
C SER A 88 3.28 -3.79 16.62
N PRO A 89 2.41 -3.16 17.44
CA PRO A 89 1.45 -3.90 18.24
C PRO A 89 0.31 -4.50 17.40
N LEU A 90 -0.16 -5.66 17.86
CA LEU A 90 -1.50 -6.17 17.56
C LEU A 90 -2.42 -5.72 18.72
N VAL A 91 -3.50 -5.01 18.38
CA VAL A 91 -4.39 -4.40 19.37
C VAL A 91 -5.80 -4.93 19.19
N ARG A 92 -6.49 -5.27 20.29
CA ARG A 92 -7.90 -5.62 20.26
C ARG A 92 -8.77 -4.38 20.45
N ALA A 93 -9.71 -4.18 19.55
CA ALA A 93 -10.59 -3.01 19.50
C ALA A 93 -11.84 -3.18 20.39
N TYR A 94 -11.64 -3.39 21.69
CA TYR A 94 -12.72 -3.66 22.65
C TYR A 94 -13.82 -2.59 22.68
N PHE A 95 -13.42 -1.31 22.55
CA PHE A 95 -14.40 -0.22 22.61
C PHE A 95 -15.22 -0.14 21.32
N LEU A 96 -14.63 -0.49 20.18
CA LEU A 96 -15.35 -0.59 18.92
C LEU A 96 -16.32 -1.79 18.96
N GLU A 97 -15.87 -2.97 19.42
CA GLU A 97 -16.72 -4.15 19.61
C GLU A 97 -17.96 -3.81 20.46
N GLN A 98 -17.73 -3.12 21.59
CA GLN A 98 -18.81 -2.67 22.49
C GLN A 98 -19.75 -1.66 21.81
N ALA A 99 -19.20 -0.70 21.07
CA ALA A 99 -20.00 0.33 20.37
C ALA A 99 -20.90 -0.29 19.29
N LEU A 100 -20.42 -1.32 18.61
CA LEU A 100 -21.18 -2.06 17.59
C LEU A 100 -22.18 -3.06 18.22
N GLY A 101 -21.92 -3.50 19.46
CA GLY A 101 -22.70 -4.56 20.13
C GLY A 101 -22.62 -5.88 19.37
N THR A 102 -21.43 -6.21 18.85
CA THR A 102 -21.14 -7.40 18.06
C THR A 102 -20.51 -8.50 18.92
N PRO A 103 -20.74 -9.79 18.61
CA PRO A 103 -19.99 -10.89 19.20
C PRO A 103 -18.59 -11.07 18.54
N ALA A 104 -18.29 -10.38 17.45
CA ALA A 104 -17.00 -10.47 16.79
C ALA A 104 -15.88 -9.91 17.67
N HIS A 105 -14.71 -10.55 17.61
CA HIS A 105 -13.47 -10.05 18.19
C HIS A 105 -12.66 -9.33 17.11
N ILE A 106 -12.39 -8.04 17.30
CA ILE A 106 -11.75 -7.17 16.31
C ILE A 106 -10.32 -6.86 16.73
N TYR A 107 -9.36 -7.19 15.89
CA TYR A 107 -7.95 -6.91 16.09
C TYR A 107 -7.42 -6.01 14.98
N TYR A 108 -6.50 -5.10 15.31
CA TYR A 108 -5.79 -4.31 14.30
C TYR A 108 -4.28 -4.34 14.49
N LYS A 109 -3.57 -4.53 13.38
CA LYS A 109 -2.12 -4.41 13.30
C LYS A 109 -1.75 -2.95 13.10
N PHE A 110 -1.19 -2.30 14.11
CA PHE A 110 -0.99 -0.86 14.11
C PHE A 110 0.34 -0.45 13.50
N GLU A 111 0.38 -0.30 12.19
CA GLU A 111 1.55 0.14 11.42
C GLU A 111 1.71 1.66 11.36
N GLY A 112 0.69 2.44 11.71
CA GLY A 112 0.78 3.89 11.85
C GLY A 112 1.53 4.36 13.10
N ASN A 113 1.91 3.43 13.98
CA ASN A 113 2.60 3.71 15.24
C ASN A 113 4.13 3.82 15.07
N ASN A 114 4.58 4.58 14.11
CA ASN A 114 6.00 4.89 13.90
C ASN A 114 6.18 6.34 13.46
N THR A 115 7.42 6.82 13.46
CA THR A 115 7.75 8.22 13.19
C THR A 115 7.42 8.68 11.77
N SER A 116 7.36 7.78 10.79
CA SER A 116 6.89 8.12 9.44
C SER A 116 5.36 8.14 9.33
N GLY A 117 4.67 7.60 10.33
CA GLY A 117 3.21 7.53 10.41
C GLY A 117 2.55 6.51 9.50
N SER A 118 3.30 5.54 8.92
CA SER A 118 2.72 4.50 8.07
C SER A 118 3.60 3.25 7.91
N HIS A 119 2.99 2.15 7.43
CA HIS A 119 3.66 0.89 7.07
C HIS A 119 4.79 1.06 6.02
N LYS A 120 4.78 2.14 5.26
CA LYS A 120 5.71 2.32 4.13
C LYS A 120 7.17 2.35 4.55
N LEU A 121 7.45 2.70 5.80
CA LEU A 121 8.81 2.74 6.36
C LEU A 121 9.51 1.37 6.26
N ASN A 122 8.78 0.26 6.34
CA ASN A 122 9.34 -1.10 6.25
C ASN A 122 10.10 -1.32 4.94
N SER A 123 9.50 -0.95 3.80
CA SER A 123 10.13 -1.07 2.50
C SER A 123 11.09 0.08 2.19
N ALA A 124 10.82 1.28 2.68
CA ALA A 124 11.67 2.44 2.46
C ALA A 124 13.08 2.23 3.01
N ILE A 125 13.19 1.67 4.22
CA ILE A 125 14.49 1.32 4.83
C ILE A 125 15.22 0.28 3.98
N ALA A 126 14.56 -0.79 3.55
CA ALA A 126 15.17 -1.83 2.74
C ALA A 126 15.69 -1.27 1.41
N GLN A 127 14.88 -0.48 0.69
CA GLN A 127 15.27 0.08 -0.60
C GLN A 127 16.40 1.11 -0.46
N ALA A 128 16.39 1.96 0.56
CA ALA A 128 17.47 2.91 0.84
C ALA A 128 18.77 2.19 1.23
N TYR A 129 18.69 1.11 2.02
CA TYR A 129 19.84 0.27 2.35
C TYR A 129 20.51 -0.31 1.10
N TYR A 130 19.72 -0.94 0.21
CA TYR A 130 20.27 -1.54 -1.01
C TYR A 130 20.82 -0.47 -1.98
N ALA A 131 20.20 0.70 -2.06
CA ALA A 131 20.74 1.82 -2.82
C ALA A 131 22.11 2.25 -2.29
N LYS A 132 22.25 2.39 -0.96
CA LYS A 132 23.52 2.71 -0.30
C LYS A 132 24.57 1.64 -0.52
N LYS A 133 24.20 0.38 -0.34
CA LYS A 133 25.09 -0.78 -0.51
C LYS A 133 25.63 -0.88 -1.94
N GLN A 134 24.85 -0.50 -2.94
CA GLN A 134 25.26 -0.43 -4.34
C GLN A 134 26.15 0.79 -4.64
N GLY A 135 26.35 1.71 -3.70
CA GLY A 135 27.19 2.90 -3.87
C GLY A 135 26.51 4.03 -4.65
N LEU A 136 25.16 4.07 -4.66
CA LEU A 136 24.42 5.14 -5.31
C LEU A 136 24.57 6.46 -4.55
N LYS A 137 24.45 7.59 -5.27
CA LYS A 137 24.40 8.94 -4.70
C LYS A 137 23.04 9.26 -4.10
N GLY A 138 21.98 8.79 -4.75
CA GLY A 138 20.63 9.11 -4.35
C GLY A 138 19.58 8.26 -5.06
N VAL A 139 18.35 8.56 -4.71
CA VAL A 139 17.16 7.91 -5.28
C VAL A 139 16.14 8.94 -5.72
N THR A 140 15.35 8.55 -6.73
CA THR A 140 14.16 9.30 -7.16
C THR A 140 12.92 8.47 -6.84
N THR A 141 11.80 9.14 -6.60
CA THR A 141 10.55 8.45 -6.32
C THR A 141 9.33 9.33 -6.58
N GLU A 142 8.17 8.68 -6.69
CA GLU A 142 6.86 9.30 -6.62
C GLU A 142 6.29 9.28 -5.22
N THR A 143 5.27 10.10 -4.97
CA THR A 143 4.40 9.94 -3.79
C THR A 143 3.01 10.48 -4.07
N GLY A 144 1.98 9.73 -3.67
CA GLY A 144 0.57 10.15 -3.77
C GLY A 144 0.23 11.14 -2.66
N ALA A 145 -0.16 10.63 -1.48
CA ALA A 145 -0.54 11.41 -0.31
C ALA A 145 0.66 11.97 0.48
N GLY A 146 1.89 11.60 0.13
CA GLY A 146 3.12 11.99 0.83
C GLY A 146 3.60 10.97 1.87
N GLN A 147 2.87 9.91 2.14
CA GLN A 147 3.28 8.89 3.13
C GLN A 147 4.54 8.14 2.70
N TRP A 148 4.62 7.75 1.44
CA TRP A 148 5.81 7.09 0.90
C TRP A 148 7.00 8.04 0.85
N GLY A 149 6.81 9.24 0.33
CA GLY A 149 7.86 10.27 0.31
C GLY A 149 8.41 10.56 1.70
N THR A 150 7.55 10.65 2.73
CA THR A 150 7.96 10.83 4.13
C THR A 150 8.83 9.66 4.62
N ALA A 151 8.38 8.42 4.40
CA ALA A 151 9.12 7.23 4.83
C ALA A 151 10.47 7.11 4.12
N LEU A 152 10.51 7.39 2.82
CA LEU A 152 11.75 7.33 2.04
C LEU A 152 12.71 8.46 2.41
N SER A 153 12.22 9.69 2.59
CA SER A 153 13.07 10.82 3.02
C SER A 153 13.74 10.55 4.36
N MET A 154 13.02 9.96 5.32
CA MET A 154 13.57 9.51 6.59
C MET A 154 14.65 8.43 6.37
N SER A 155 14.35 7.42 5.56
CA SER A 155 15.28 6.32 5.30
C SER A 155 16.56 6.76 4.58
N THR A 156 16.44 7.65 3.59
CA THR A 156 17.59 8.21 2.87
C THR A 156 18.45 9.09 3.76
N ALA A 157 17.86 9.82 4.71
CA ALA A 157 18.60 10.56 5.71
C ALA A 157 19.46 9.64 6.59
N PHE A 158 18.95 8.46 7.01
CA PHE A 158 19.73 7.49 7.77
C PHE A 158 20.97 6.97 7.00
N PHE A 159 20.83 6.77 5.70
CA PHE A 159 21.90 6.21 4.87
C PHE A 159 22.76 7.27 4.17
N GLY A 160 22.46 8.56 4.35
CA GLY A 160 23.19 9.67 3.72
C GLY A 160 23.06 9.63 2.18
N LEU A 161 21.84 9.46 1.67
CA LEU A 161 21.49 9.45 0.25
C LEU A 161 20.68 10.69 -0.09
N ASP A 162 20.88 11.24 -1.29
CA ASP A 162 19.98 12.25 -1.85
C ASP A 162 18.62 11.61 -2.17
N CYS A 163 17.55 12.39 -1.96
CA CYS A 163 16.17 11.97 -2.22
C CYS A 163 15.41 13.01 -3.05
N GLN A 164 14.93 12.61 -4.23
CA GLN A 164 14.11 13.45 -5.10
C GLN A 164 12.70 12.86 -5.19
N VAL A 165 11.70 13.61 -4.72
CA VAL A 165 10.32 13.18 -4.61
C VAL A 165 9.44 13.95 -5.58
N TYR A 166 8.74 13.24 -6.47
CA TYR A 166 7.68 13.78 -7.31
C TYR A 166 6.33 13.52 -6.63
N MET A 167 5.71 14.56 -6.11
CA MET A 167 4.45 14.45 -5.35
C MET A 167 3.26 14.83 -6.22
N VAL A 168 2.21 14.00 -6.24
CA VAL A 168 0.96 14.31 -6.95
C VAL A 168 0.48 15.71 -6.60
N LYS A 169 0.27 16.55 -7.62
CA LYS A 169 0.03 18.01 -7.49
C LYS A 169 -1.08 18.36 -6.51
N VAL A 170 -2.24 17.71 -6.62
CA VAL A 170 -3.35 17.97 -5.68
C VAL A 170 -2.98 17.67 -4.23
N SER A 171 -2.19 16.61 -3.99
CA SER A 171 -1.72 16.28 -2.65
C SER A 171 -0.63 17.21 -2.16
N TYR A 172 0.23 17.69 -3.04
CA TYR A 172 1.25 18.70 -2.72
C TYR A 172 0.62 19.99 -2.18
N GLU A 173 -0.54 20.37 -2.72
CA GLU A 173 -1.30 21.56 -2.29
C GLU A 173 -2.12 21.27 -1.01
N GLN A 174 -2.81 20.14 -0.94
CA GLN A 174 -3.71 19.79 0.18
C GLN A 174 -2.99 19.34 1.46
N LYS A 175 -1.73 18.89 1.35
CA LYS A 175 -0.97 18.30 2.48
C LYS A 175 0.40 18.99 2.66
N PRO A 176 0.41 20.32 2.92
CA PRO A 176 1.67 21.08 2.99
C PRO A 176 2.63 20.59 4.08
N PHE A 177 2.10 20.10 5.21
CA PHE A 177 2.95 19.63 6.31
C PHE A 177 3.72 18.34 5.95
N ARG A 178 3.16 17.45 5.12
CA ARG A 178 3.93 16.28 4.63
C ARG A 178 5.11 16.72 3.79
N ARG A 179 4.93 17.73 2.94
CA ARG A 179 6.02 18.30 2.16
C ARG A 179 7.13 18.85 3.07
N GLU A 180 6.76 19.58 4.13
CA GLU A 180 7.76 20.13 5.06
C GLU A 180 8.47 19.05 5.86
N VAL A 181 7.80 17.96 6.24
CA VAL A 181 8.44 16.79 6.86
C VAL A 181 9.50 16.18 5.92
N MET A 182 9.17 15.95 4.64
CA MET A 182 10.12 15.42 3.65
C MET A 182 11.34 16.35 3.50
N ARG A 183 11.11 17.68 3.40
CA ARG A 183 12.18 18.68 3.31
C ARG A 183 13.04 18.74 4.58
N THR A 184 12.42 18.55 5.75
CA THR A 184 13.14 18.49 7.03
C THR A 184 14.10 17.30 7.09
N TYR A 185 13.74 16.16 6.47
CA TYR A 185 14.64 15.02 6.29
C TYR A 185 15.64 15.18 5.14
N GLY A 186 15.65 16.32 4.43
CA GLY A 186 16.62 16.64 3.39
C GLY A 186 16.18 16.30 1.96
N ALA A 187 14.95 15.81 1.74
CA ALA A 187 14.48 15.52 0.40
C ALA A 187 14.08 16.80 -0.37
N SER A 188 14.28 16.79 -1.68
CA SER A 188 13.64 17.72 -2.61
C SER A 188 12.25 17.20 -2.97
N VAL A 189 11.24 18.08 -3.03
CA VAL A 189 9.85 17.72 -3.33
C VAL A 189 9.32 18.59 -4.46
N THR A 190 8.93 17.97 -5.55
CA THR A 190 8.43 18.63 -6.78
C THR A 190 6.98 18.22 -7.04
N PRO A 191 6.04 19.16 -7.28
CA PRO A 191 4.67 18.82 -7.67
C PRO A 191 4.63 18.18 -9.07
N SER A 192 3.91 17.07 -9.23
CA SER A 192 3.79 16.30 -10.48
C SER A 192 2.36 16.32 -11.02
N PRO A 193 2.17 16.55 -12.35
CA PRO A 193 3.21 16.73 -13.37
C PRO A 193 3.90 18.09 -13.29
N SER A 194 5.21 18.09 -13.46
CA SER A 194 6.07 19.28 -13.33
C SER A 194 6.48 19.84 -14.70
N MET A 195 7.17 20.99 -14.66
CA MET A 195 7.86 21.56 -15.83
C MET A 195 9.36 21.25 -15.83
N THR A 196 9.84 20.40 -14.91
CA THR A 196 11.28 20.08 -14.76
C THR A 196 11.69 18.86 -15.58
N THR A 197 10.77 17.97 -15.90
CA THR A 197 10.99 16.77 -16.72
C THR A 197 10.33 16.92 -18.11
N ASP A 198 10.80 16.17 -19.10
CA ASP A 198 10.20 16.23 -20.45
C ASP A 198 8.85 15.53 -20.47
N ILE A 199 8.72 14.43 -19.70
CA ILE A 199 7.44 13.71 -19.52
C ILE A 199 6.42 14.60 -18.81
N GLY A 200 6.82 15.31 -17.76
CA GLY A 200 5.94 16.23 -17.05
C GLY A 200 5.43 17.35 -17.95
N LYS A 201 6.28 17.95 -18.79
CA LYS A 201 5.89 18.93 -19.82
C LYS A 201 4.87 18.35 -20.79
N LYS A 202 5.12 17.12 -21.30
CA LYS A 202 4.22 16.42 -22.24
C LYS A 202 2.85 16.17 -21.60
N ILE A 203 2.83 15.64 -20.36
CA ILE A 203 1.58 15.39 -19.64
C ILE A 203 0.79 16.68 -19.41
N ASN A 204 1.45 17.77 -19.01
CA ASN A 204 0.79 19.07 -18.84
C ASN A 204 0.20 19.63 -20.14
N ALA A 205 0.85 19.36 -21.28
CA ALA A 205 0.34 19.76 -22.60
C ALA A 205 -0.84 18.90 -23.04
N GLU A 206 -0.81 17.59 -22.79
CA GLU A 206 -1.86 16.64 -23.16
C GLU A 206 -3.12 16.77 -22.26
N PHE A 207 -2.91 17.06 -20.96
CA PHE A 207 -3.96 17.18 -19.95
C PHE A 207 -3.89 18.54 -19.23
N PRO A 208 -4.23 19.66 -19.88
CA PRO A 208 -4.16 20.99 -19.28
C PRO A 208 -5.00 21.08 -18.01
N GLY A 209 -4.42 21.61 -16.93
CA GLY A 209 -5.12 21.76 -15.66
C GLY A 209 -5.26 20.46 -14.84
N THR A 210 -4.61 19.38 -15.23
CA THR A 210 -4.65 18.11 -14.48
C THR A 210 -4.19 18.28 -13.02
N THR A 211 -4.88 17.60 -12.11
CA THR A 211 -4.50 17.50 -10.69
C THR A 211 -3.36 16.51 -10.45
N GLY A 212 -2.93 15.81 -11.49
CA GLY A 212 -1.93 14.77 -11.44
C GLY A 212 -2.47 13.43 -10.94
N SER A 213 -1.68 12.40 -11.16
CA SER A 213 -1.93 11.05 -10.67
C SER A 213 -0.62 10.41 -10.20
N LEU A 214 -0.72 9.27 -9.54
CA LEU A 214 0.47 8.49 -9.17
C LEU A 214 1.24 8.05 -10.41
N GLY A 215 0.54 7.65 -11.49
CA GLY A 215 1.14 7.28 -12.78
C GLY A 215 1.96 8.41 -13.41
N CYS A 216 1.49 9.67 -13.33
CA CYS A 216 2.26 10.83 -13.79
C CYS A 216 3.57 10.99 -12.99
N ALA A 217 3.47 10.91 -11.67
CA ALA A 217 4.63 11.07 -10.78
C ALA A 217 5.65 9.94 -10.94
N ILE A 218 5.20 8.70 -11.19
CA ILE A 218 6.06 7.55 -11.53
C ILE A 218 6.87 7.86 -12.79
N SER A 219 6.21 8.30 -13.87
CA SER A 219 6.88 8.61 -15.14
C SER A 219 7.99 9.64 -14.98
N GLU A 220 7.74 10.70 -14.22
CA GLU A 220 8.75 11.75 -13.96
C GLU A 220 9.90 11.25 -13.09
N ALA A 221 9.60 10.46 -12.04
CA ALA A 221 10.63 9.91 -11.16
C ALA A 221 11.55 8.93 -11.89
N VAL A 222 10.99 8.09 -12.77
CA VAL A 222 11.77 7.17 -13.62
C VAL A 222 12.64 7.94 -14.61
N GLU A 223 12.09 8.95 -15.29
CA GLU A 223 12.88 9.80 -16.18
C GLU A 223 14.05 10.45 -15.44
N ALA A 224 13.82 10.98 -14.25
CA ALA A 224 14.84 11.62 -13.44
C ALA A 224 15.94 10.63 -13.02
N ALA A 225 15.57 9.40 -12.65
CA ALA A 225 16.55 8.37 -12.30
C ALA A 225 17.45 8.01 -13.49
N VAL A 226 16.85 7.76 -14.65
CA VAL A 226 17.58 7.32 -15.85
C VAL A 226 18.52 8.42 -16.38
N LYS A 227 18.13 9.69 -16.28
CA LYS A 227 18.92 10.83 -16.73
C LYS A 227 20.07 11.24 -15.79
N GLN A 228 20.06 10.74 -14.52
CA GLN A 228 21.05 11.15 -13.52
C GLN A 228 22.01 10.00 -13.16
N PRO A 229 23.29 10.07 -13.52
CA PRO A 229 24.28 9.06 -13.12
C PRO A 229 24.36 8.92 -11.59
N GLY A 230 24.32 7.67 -11.10
CA GLY A 230 24.36 7.36 -9.68
C GLY A 230 23.01 7.45 -8.96
N TYR A 231 21.91 7.64 -9.68
CA TYR A 231 20.55 7.57 -9.15
C TYR A 231 19.81 6.34 -9.65
N ARG A 232 18.87 5.86 -8.83
CA ARG A 232 17.89 4.83 -9.19
C ARG A 232 16.51 5.20 -8.67
N TYR A 233 15.50 4.71 -9.35
CA TYR A 233 14.12 4.83 -8.92
C TYR A 233 13.78 3.79 -7.86
N VAL A 234 13.01 4.21 -6.86
CA VAL A 234 12.44 3.37 -5.81
C VAL A 234 10.97 3.72 -5.63
N LEU A 235 10.15 2.75 -5.21
CA LEU A 235 8.71 2.97 -5.11
C LEU A 235 8.08 2.27 -3.90
N GLY A 236 6.94 2.80 -3.44
CA GLY A 236 6.29 2.40 -2.20
C GLY A 236 5.13 1.41 -2.34
N SER A 237 4.90 0.83 -3.52
CA SER A 237 3.79 -0.10 -3.74
C SER A 237 3.98 -0.93 -5.02
N VAL A 238 3.03 -1.79 -5.35
CA VAL A 238 2.82 -2.53 -6.61
C VAL A 238 3.81 -3.67 -6.84
N LEU A 239 5.12 -3.41 -6.83
CA LEU A 239 6.14 -4.40 -7.20
C LEU A 239 6.29 -5.51 -6.14
N ASN A 240 6.69 -6.68 -6.63
CA ASN A 240 6.83 -7.89 -5.82
C ASN A 240 7.83 -7.70 -4.66
N GLN A 241 8.96 -7.03 -4.92
CA GLN A 241 9.96 -6.72 -3.90
C GLN A 241 9.40 -5.80 -2.78
N VAL A 242 8.44 -4.92 -3.11
CA VAL A 242 7.78 -4.09 -2.08
C VAL A 242 6.86 -4.94 -1.19
N LEU A 243 6.06 -5.82 -1.80
CA LEU A 243 5.20 -6.74 -1.03
C LEU A 243 6.04 -7.69 -0.18
N LEU A 244 7.19 -8.14 -0.69
CA LEU A 244 8.16 -8.94 0.04
C LEU A 244 8.60 -8.22 1.33
N HIS A 245 9.09 -6.97 1.23
CA HIS A 245 9.51 -6.20 2.41
C HIS A 245 8.37 -5.97 3.41
N GLN A 246 7.14 -5.79 2.92
CA GLN A 246 5.97 -5.59 3.77
C GLN A 246 5.50 -6.88 4.46
N SER A 247 6.00 -8.06 4.07
CA SER A 247 5.62 -9.33 4.70
C SER A 247 5.92 -9.38 6.21
N VAL A 248 6.83 -8.55 6.70
CA VAL A 248 7.10 -8.36 8.13
C VAL A 248 5.83 -8.02 8.92
N ILE A 249 4.87 -7.31 8.31
CA ILE A 249 3.57 -6.97 8.94
C ILE A 249 2.79 -8.25 9.25
N GLY A 250 2.63 -9.12 8.24
CA GLY A 250 1.89 -10.37 8.37
C GLY A 250 2.58 -11.37 9.29
N LEU A 251 3.91 -11.48 9.18
CA LEU A 251 4.71 -12.37 10.03
C LEU A 251 4.58 -12.02 11.52
N GLU A 252 4.70 -10.73 11.87
CA GLU A 252 4.47 -10.28 13.25
C GLU A 252 3.01 -10.44 13.67
N THR A 253 2.05 -10.18 12.77
CA THR A 253 0.62 -10.36 13.07
C THR A 253 0.34 -11.82 13.43
N LYS A 254 0.84 -12.75 12.63
CA LYS A 254 0.69 -14.18 12.90
C LYS A 254 1.34 -14.58 14.23
N ALA A 255 2.58 -14.19 14.47
CA ALA A 255 3.28 -14.48 15.72
C ALA A 255 2.54 -13.92 16.95
N ALA A 256 1.96 -12.72 16.85
CA ALA A 256 1.17 -12.14 17.93
C ALA A 256 -0.16 -12.87 18.15
N LEU A 257 -0.83 -13.32 17.09
CA LEU A 257 -2.03 -14.16 17.18
C LEU A 257 -1.72 -15.52 17.80
N ASP A 258 -0.62 -16.15 17.40
CA ASP A 258 -0.14 -17.43 17.97
C ASP A 258 0.17 -17.27 19.47
N LYS A 259 0.81 -16.17 19.88
CA LYS A 259 1.07 -15.82 21.29
C LYS A 259 -0.21 -15.65 22.11
N LEU A 260 -1.30 -15.18 21.47
CA LEU A 260 -2.62 -15.06 22.08
C LEU A 260 -3.44 -16.36 22.06
N GLY A 261 -3.03 -17.37 21.30
CA GLY A 261 -3.84 -18.56 21.03
C GLY A 261 -5.10 -18.26 20.20
N VAL A 262 -5.07 -17.20 19.37
CA VAL A 262 -6.20 -16.74 18.55
C VAL A 262 -5.97 -17.13 17.10
N LYS A 263 -6.95 -17.80 16.49
CA LYS A 263 -6.98 -18.04 15.04
C LYS A 263 -7.82 -16.96 14.37
N ALA A 264 -7.28 -16.29 13.36
CA ALA A 264 -8.05 -15.35 12.54
C ALA A 264 -9.05 -16.11 11.66
N ASP A 265 -10.27 -15.59 11.53
CA ASP A 265 -11.28 -16.09 10.59
C ASP A 265 -11.29 -15.20 9.34
N LEU A 266 -11.13 -13.90 9.51
CA LEU A 266 -11.16 -12.91 8.44
C LEU A 266 -10.01 -11.91 8.58
N ILE A 267 -9.30 -11.66 7.47
CA ILE A 267 -8.20 -10.69 7.40
C ILE A 267 -8.55 -9.61 6.38
N ILE A 268 -8.48 -8.34 6.79
CA ILE A 268 -8.94 -7.20 5.99
C ILE A 268 -7.80 -6.20 5.81
N GLY A 269 -7.61 -5.73 4.59
CA GLY A 269 -6.66 -4.64 4.32
C GLY A 269 -7.13 -3.71 3.21
N CYS A 270 -6.79 -2.44 3.31
CA CYS A 270 -7.05 -1.50 2.21
C CYS A 270 -6.11 -1.77 1.04
N ALA A 271 -6.61 -1.54 -0.18
CA ALA A 271 -5.91 -1.84 -1.41
C ALA A 271 -5.89 -0.63 -2.37
N GLY A 272 -4.69 -0.09 -2.59
CA GLY A 272 -4.35 0.78 -3.71
C GLY A 272 -3.50 -0.01 -4.69
N GLY A 273 -2.17 0.19 -4.69
CA GLY A 273 -1.24 -0.72 -5.39
C GLY A 273 -1.02 -2.07 -4.69
N GLY A 274 -1.51 -2.26 -3.45
CA GLY A 274 -1.56 -3.53 -2.76
C GLY A 274 -0.46 -3.84 -1.76
N SER A 275 0.49 -2.93 -1.50
CA SER A 275 1.66 -3.26 -0.67
C SER A 275 1.32 -3.62 0.78
N ASN A 276 0.45 -2.85 1.44
CA ASN A 276 0.07 -3.14 2.82
C ASN A 276 -0.76 -4.43 2.93
N LEU A 277 -1.74 -4.59 2.04
CA LEU A 277 -2.55 -5.80 2.01
C LEU A 277 -1.69 -7.02 1.74
N GLY A 278 -0.85 -6.99 0.68
CA GLY A 278 0.03 -8.09 0.33
C GLY A 278 0.99 -8.45 1.47
N GLY A 279 1.56 -7.45 2.15
CA GLY A 279 2.41 -7.67 3.30
C GLY A 279 1.68 -8.32 4.48
N LEU A 280 0.50 -7.81 4.82
CA LEU A 280 -0.31 -8.34 5.93
C LEU A 280 -0.75 -9.78 5.67
N VAL A 281 -1.25 -10.07 4.46
CA VAL A 281 -1.90 -11.35 4.18
C VAL A 281 -0.94 -12.44 3.73
N SER A 282 0.30 -12.11 3.31
CA SER A 282 1.21 -13.08 2.68
C SER A 282 1.43 -14.37 3.47
N PRO A 283 1.72 -14.40 4.79
CA PRO A 283 1.91 -15.67 5.51
C PRO A 283 0.60 -16.46 5.63
N PHE A 284 -0.54 -15.79 5.75
CA PHE A 284 -1.86 -16.42 5.81
C PHE A 284 -2.27 -17.01 4.45
N VAL A 285 -1.99 -16.28 3.35
CA VAL A 285 -2.16 -16.79 1.99
C VAL A 285 -1.26 -18.01 1.78
N GLY A 286 -0.01 -17.95 2.24
CA GLY A 286 0.91 -19.09 2.13
C GLY A 286 0.37 -20.35 2.81
N GLU A 287 -0.13 -20.26 4.03
CA GLU A 287 -0.76 -21.37 4.75
C GLU A 287 -2.01 -21.90 4.00
N LYS A 288 -2.85 -20.97 3.50
CA LYS A 288 -4.04 -21.33 2.70
C LYS A 288 -3.66 -22.08 1.41
N LEU A 289 -2.65 -21.62 0.70
CA LEU A 289 -2.17 -22.26 -0.54
C LEU A 289 -1.53 -23.63 -0.30
N ARG A 290 -0.91 -23.84 0.85
CA ARG A 290 -0.39 -25.15 1.27
C ARG A 290 -1.44 -26.08 1.88
N GLY A 291 -2.68 -25.58 2.11
CA GLY A 291 -3.76 -26.35 2.71
C GLY A 291 -3.63 -26.52 4.24
N GLU A 292 -2.84 -25.70 4.90
CA GLU A 292 -2.58 -25.75 6.35
C GLU A 292 -3.69 -25.05 7.15
N ALA A 293 -4.32 -24.01 6.56
CA ALA A 293 -5.42 -23.28 7.14
C ALA A 293 -6.32 -22.66 6.05
N ASP A 294 -7.54 -22.32 6.43
CA ASP A 294 -8.44 -21.56 5.58
C ASP A 294 -8.75 -20.21 6.26
N TYR A 295 -8.47 -19.13 5.56
CA TYR A 295 -8.72 -17.75 5.95
C TYR A 295 -9.60 -17.07 4.92
N ASP A 296 -10.61 -16.32 5.36
CA ASP A 296 -11.26 -15.35 4.49
C ASP A 296 -10.39 -14.07 4.41
N ILE A 297 -10.12 -13.59 3.20
CA ILE A 297 -9.24 -12.44 2.98
C ILE A 297 -9.97 -11.41 2.13
N LEU A 298 -10.14 -10.20 2.67
CA LEU A 298 -10.90 -9.13 2.05
C LEU A 298 -9.99 -7.93 1.73
N ALA A 299 -9.87 -7.64 0.45
CA ALA A 299 -9.30 -6.40 -0.06
C ALA A 299 -10.35 -5.30 -0.10
N VAL A 300 -10.02 -4.10 0.39
CA VAL A 300 -10.96 -2.97 0.41
C VAL A 300 -10.38 -1.80 -0.37
N GLU A 301 -11.04 -1.44 -1.45
CA GLU A 301 -10.61 -0.35 -2.34
C GLU A 301 -11.59 0.83 -2.30
N PRO A 302 -11.17 2.05 -2.70
CA PRO A 302 -12.08 3.17 -2.79
C PRO A 302 -13.04 3.01 -4.00
N ALA A 303 -14.31 3.32 -3.81
CA ALA A 303 -15.30 3.32 -4.88
C ALA A 303 -14.94 4.29 -6.04
N SER A 304 -14.10 5.28 -5.76
CA SER A 304 -13.57 6.23 -6.76
C SER A 304 -12.40 5.69 -7.60
N CYS A 305 -11.82 4.53 -7.22
CA CYS A 305 -10.71 3.89 -7.93
C CYS A 305 -10.80 2.36 -7.79
N PRO A 306 -11.86 1.73 -8.36
CA PRO A 306 -12.25 0.34 -8.09
C PRO A 306 -11.53 -0.65 -9.03
N SER A 307 -10.21 -0.79 -8.90
CA SER A 307 -9.40 -1.61 -9.81
C SER A 307 -9.75 -3.10 -9.78
N PHE A 308 -10.01 -3.68 -8.60
CA PHE A 308 -10.45 -5.06 -8.46
C PHE A 308 -11.90 -5.27 -8.90
N THR A 309 -12.82 -4.45 -8.34
CA THR A 309 -14.27 -4.72 -8.47
C THR A 309 -14.83 -4.30 -9.81
N ARG A 310 -14.18 -3.38 -10.54
CA ARG A 310 -14.64 -2.87 -11.85
C ARG A 310 -13.55 -2.80 -12.92
N GLY A 311 -12.31 -3.13 -12.58
CA GLY A 311 -11.20 -3.19 -13.52
C GLY A 311 -11.18 -4.45 -14.37
N LYS A 312 -10.21 -4.53 -15.27
CA LYS A 312 -9.98 -5.70 -16.13
C LYS A 312 -8.64 -6.35 -15.79
N TYR A 313 -8.60 -7.68 -15.75
CA TYR A 313 -7.34 -8.42 -15.61
C TYR A 313 -6.63 -8.50 -16.95
N ALA A 314 -5.63 -7.64 -17.15
CA ALA A 314 -4.94 -7.48 -18.43
C ALA A 314 -3.51 -6.95 -18.21
N TYR A 315 -2.67 -7.04 -19.24
CA TYR A 315 -1.42 -6.28 -19.29
C TYR A 315 -1.71 -4.80 -19.46
N ASP A 316 -1.07 -3.97 -18.65
CA ASP A 316 -1.13 -2.52 -18.74
C ASP A 316 0.18 -1.89 -18.28
N PHE A 317 0.41 -0.63 -18.63
CA PHE A 317 1.54 0.13 -18.14
C PHE A 317 1.36 0.47 -16.66
N CYS A 318 2.46 0.41 -15.92
CA CYS A 318 2.46 0.81 -14.51
C CYS A 318 2.40 2.33 -14.33
N ASP A 319 2.55 3.12 -15.39
CA ASP A 319 2.61 4.58 -15.39
C ASP A 319 1.86 5.23 -16.55
N THR A 320 1.49 6.51 -16.38
CA THR A 320 0.73 7.26 -17.39
C THR A 320 1.58 7.62 -18.61
N GLY A 321 2.87 7.87 -18.42
CA GLY A 321 3.83 8.21 -19.50
C GLY A 321 4.28 7.01 -20.34
N LYS A 322 3.91 5.79 -19.94
CA LYS A 322 4.22 4.54 -20.66
C LYS A 322 5.72 4.26 -20.79
N VAL A 323 6.48 4.58 -19.75
CA VAL A 323 7.93 4.35 -19.68
C VAL A 323 8.30 3.13 -18.86
N CYS A 324 7.35 2.59 -18.06
CA CYS A 324 7.54 1.39 -17.26
C CYS A 324 7.19 0.12 -18.05
N PRO A 325 7.65 -1.06 -17.58
CA PRO A 325 7.20 -2.35 -18.12
C PRO A 325 5.69 -2.55 -18.02
N LEU A 326 5.17 -3.45 -18.85
CA LEU A 326 3.80 -3.91 -18.77
C LEU A 326 3.67 -4.94 -17.65
N ALA A 327 2.66 -4.77 -16.79
CA ALA A 327 2.33 -5.72 -15.75
C ALA A 327 0.92 -6.31 -16.01
N LYS A 328 0.77 -7.62 -15.84
CA LYS A 328 -0.55 -8.25 -15.88
C LYS A 328 -1.22 -8.06 -14.53
N MET A 329 -2.23 -7.20 -14.49
CA MET A 329 -2.87 -6.78 -13.26
C MET A 329 -4.35 -6.47 -13.47
N TYR A 330 -5.12 -6.42 -12.38
CA TYR A 330 -6.42 -5.77 -12.40
C TYR A 330 -6.20 -4.26 -12.55
N THR A 331 -6.71 -3.67 -13.61
CA THR A 331 -6.47 -2.27 -13.99
C THR A 331 -7.72 -1.56 -14.49
N LEU A 332 -7.78 -0.26 -14.23
CA LEU A 332 -8.76 0.67 -14.82
C LEU A 332 -8.24 1.33 -16.12
N GLY A 333 -7.01 0.95 -16.53
CA GLY A 333 -6.29 1.55 -17.64
C GLY A 333 -5.30 2.63 -17.17
N SER A 334 -4.08 2.65 -17.72
CA SER A 334 -3.01 3.59 -17.34
C SER A 334 -3.31 5.06 -17.65
N SER A 335 -4.31 5.33 -18.50
CA SER A 335 -4.86 6.67 -18.75
C SER A 335 -5.95 7.11 -17.77
N PHE A 336 -6.43 6.22 -16.89
CA PHE A 336 -7.42 6.57 -15.88
C PHE A 336 -6.81 7.45 -14.80
N ILE A 337 -7.37 8.64 -14.62
CA ILE A 337 -6.96 9.59 -13.56
C ILE A 337 -8.07 9.59 -12.50
N PRO A 338 -7.81 8.97 -11.32
CA PRO A 338 -8.79 8.94 -10.24
C PRO A 338 -9.16 10.34 -9.77
N SER A 339 -10.40 10.53 -9.32
CA SER A 339 -10.84 11.78 -8.70
C SER A 339 -9.97 12.18 -7.51
N ALA A 340 -10.00 13.46 -7.14
CA ALA A 340 -9.23 14.01 -6.02
C ALA A 340 -9.81 13.61 -4.65
N ASN A 341 -10.08 12.32 -4.43
CA ASN A 341 -10.48 11.83 -3.11
C ASN A 341 -9.34 11.97 -2.09
N HIS A 342 -9.67 11.90 -0.80
CA HIS A 342 -8.72 12.15 0.27
C HIS A 342 -7.84 10.94 0.65
N ALA A 343 -8.14 9.74 0.15
CA ALA A 343 -7.29 8.55 0.30
C ALA A 343 -6.23 8.49 -0.84
N GLY A 344 -5.34 9.47 -0.87
CA GLY A 344 -4.36 9.64 -1.95
C GLY A 344 -3.44 8.44 -2.17
N GLY A 345 -3.17 7.65 -1.11
CA GLY A 345 -2.39 6.41 -1.20
C GLY A 345 -3.11 5.25 -1.90
N LEU A 346 -4.43 5.36 -2.14
CA LEU A 346 -5.22 4.36 -2.86
C LEU A 346 -5.61 4.82 -4.28
N ARG A 347 -5.09 5.95 -4.76
CA ARG A 347 -5.39 6.52 -6.09
C ARG A 347 -4.43 6.00 -7.15
N TYR A 348 -4.47 4.72 -7.42
CA TYR A 348 -3.67 4.07 -8.47
C TYR A 348 -4.56 3.22 -9.37
N HIS A 349 -4.34 3.31 -10.68
CA HIS A 349 -5.19 2.67 -11.70
C HIS A 349 -5.06 1.14 -11.75
N GLY A 350 -3.97 0.58 -11.18
CA GLY A 350 -3.65 -0.85 -11.23
C GLY A 350 -3.42 -1.46 -9.85
N MET A 351 -3.16 -2.76 -9.84
CA MET A 351 -2.95 -3.56 -8.63
C MET A 351 -1.69 -4.40 -8.79
N SER A 352 -1.01 -4.75 -7.69
CA SER A 352 0.14 -5.65 -7.75
C SER A 352 -0.18 -6.95 -8.48
N THR A 353 0.79 -7.48 -9.19
CA THR A 353 0.63 -8.73 -9.96
C THR A 353 0.31 -9.92 -9.07
N ILE A 354 0.89 -9.97 -7.86
CA ILE A 354 0.61 -11.03 -6.86
C ILE A 354 -0.85 -11.00 -6.43
N LEU A 355 -1.35 -9.84 -5.97
CA LEU A 355 -2.73 -9.74 -5.49
C LEU A 355 -3.75 -9.89 -6.64
N SER A 356 -3.40 -9.44 -7.84
CA SER A 356 -4.23 -9.63 -9.03
C SER A 356 -4.39 -11.10 -9.37
N GLU A 357 -3.31 -11.88 -9.34
CA GLU A 357 -3.36 -13.32 -9.57
C GLU A 357 -4.15 -14.04 -8.46
N LEU A 358 -3.95 -13.67 -7.18
CA LEU A 358 -4.70 -14.24 -6.06
C LEU A 358 -6.20 -13.94 -6.13
N TYR A 359 -6.57 -12.75 -6.60
CA TYR A 359 -7.97 -12.38 -6.80
C TYR A 359 -8.60 -13.13 -7.99
N ASP A 360 -7.88 -13.24 -9.12
CA ASP A 360 -8.30 -14.00 -10.29
C ASP A 360 -8.55 -15.48 -9.95
N GLN A 361 -7.68 -16.06 -9.09
CA GLN A 361 -7.82 -17.42 -8.57
C GLN A 361 -8.87 -17.56 -7.44
N LYS A 362 -9.54 -16.48 -7.04
CA LYS A 362 -10.51 -16.44 -5.93
C LYS A 362 -9.93 -16.86 -4.57
N VAL A 363 -8.64 -16.70 -4.37
CA VAL A 363 -7.97 -16.91 -3.06
C VAL A 363 -8.32 -15.78 -2.11
N ILE A 364 -8.47 -14.57 -2.64
CA ILE A 364 -8.92 -13.37 -1.94
C ILE A 364 -10.18 -12.82 -2.60
N ARG A 365 -10.99 -12.07 -1.83
CA ARG A 365 -12.15 -11.33 -2.34
C ARG A 365 -11.93 -9.82 -2.19
N ALA A 366 -12.73 -9.01 -2.88
CA ALA A 366 -12.61 -7.56 -2.84
C ALA A 366 -13.97 -6.88 -2.69
N THR A 367 -13.95 -5.67 -2.11
CA THR A 367 -15.09 -4.76 -2.05
C THR A 367 -14.62 -3.33 -2.21
N SER A 368 -15.50 -2.44 -2.66
CA SER A 368 -15.24 -0.99 -2.75
C SER A 368 -16.11 -0.21 -1.78
N VAL A 369 -15.59 0.93 -1.28
CA VAL A 369 -16.28 1.76 -0.29
C VAL A 369 -16.22 3.24 -0.69
N GLU A 370 -17.35 3.93 -0.53
CA GLU A 370 -17.49 5.38 -0.75
C GLU A 370 -16.78 6.17 0.37
N GLN A 371 -16.15 7.30 0.02
CA GLN A 371 -15.33 8.02 0.99
C GLN A 371 -16.12 8.60 2.16
N THR A 372 -17.39 8.98 2.01
CA THR A 372 -18.22 9.46 3.14
C THR A 372 -18.39 8.37 4.19
N LYS A 373 -18.68 7.13 3.77
CA LYS A 373 -18.75 5.95 4.65
C LYS A 373 -17.41 5.61 5.31
N VAL A 374 -16.30 5.85 4.57
CA VAL A 374 -14.96 5.67 5.10
C VAL A 374 -14.69 6.66 6.25
N PHE A 375 -15.09 7.94 6.11
CA PHE A 375 -14.89 8.94 7.15
C PHE A 375 -15.86 8.79 8.32
N GLU A 376 -17.08 8.28 8.11
CA GLU A 376 -17.98 7.85 9.20
C GLU A 376 -17.30 6.78 10.08
N ALA A 377 -16.72 5.75 9.44
CA ALA A 377 -15.98 4.70 10.12
C ALA A 377 -14.73 5.21 10.83
N ALA A 378 -13.97 6.12 10.20
CA ALA A 378 -12.81 6.76 10.78
C ALA A 378 -13.17 7.55 12.05
N LYS A 379 -14.25 8.31 12.02
CA LYS A 379 -14.74 9.09 13.16
C LYS A 379 -15.20 8.19 14.31
N LEU A 380 -15.95 7.12 14.01
CA LEU A 380 -16.34 6.14 15.01
C LEU A 380 -15.13 5.48 15.66
N PHE A 381 -14.17 5.04 14.86
CA PHE A 381 -12.92 4.43 15.34
C PHE A 381 -12.11 5.38 16.22
N ALA A 382 -11.97 6.64 15.80
CA ALA A 382 -11.28 7.65 16.61
C ALA A 382 -11.99 7.90 17.95
N GLN A 383 -13.32 7.89 17.97
CA GLN A 383 -14.11 8.10 19.19
C GLN A 383 -14.12 6.89 20.11
N THR A 384 -13.91 5.69 19.61
CA THR A 384 -13.90 4.45 20.40
C THR A 384 -12.49 4.07 20.83
N GLU A 385 -11.54 4.02 19.90
CA GLU A 385 -10.17 3.54 20.14
C GLU A 385 -9.16 4.65 20.46
N GLY A 386 -9.54 5.94 20.30
CA GLY A 386 -8.66 7.08 20.58
C GLY A 386 -7.54 7.27 19.55
N ILE A 387 -7.63 6.63 18.40
CA ILE A 387 -6.64 6.71 17.30
C ILE A 387 -7.29 7.37 16.09
N LEU A 388 -6.67 8.43 15.58
CA LEU A 388 -7.09 9.08 14.35
C LEU A 388 -6.46 8.36 13.15
N PRO A 389 -7.22 7.55 12.38
CA PRO A 389 -6.66 6.75 11.30
C PRO A 389 -6.45 7.56 10.02
N ALA A 390 -5.49 7.14 9.20
CA ALA A 390 -5.39 7.66 7.83
C ALA A 390 -6.64 7.30 7.01
N PRO A 391 -7.07 8.13 6.05
CA PRO A 391 -8.19 7.82 5.17
C PRO A 391 -8.05 6.49 4.45
N GLU A 392 -6.82 6.11 4.08
CA GLU A 392 -6.52 4.81 3.49
C GLU A 392 -6.90 3.65 4.41
N SER A 393 -6.44 3.68 5.66
CA SER A 393 -6.72 2.65 6.68
C SER A 393 -8.20 2.56 7.00
N SER A 394 -8.90 3.68 6.89
CA SER A 394 -10.32 3.79 7.22
C SER A 394 -11.24 3.00 6.28
N HIS A 395 -10.74 2.64 5.07
CA HIS A 395 -11.41 1.68 4.19
C HIS A 395 -11.48 0.29 4.85
N ALA A 396 -10.37 -0.18 5.42
CA ALA A 396 -10.34 -1.45 6.14
C ALA A 396 -11.21 -1.38 7.41
N ILE A 397 -11.22 -0.26 8.13
CA ILE A 397 -12.07 -0.05 9.30
C ILE A 397 -13.55 -0.14 8.89
N ARG A 398 -13.96 0.50 7.79
CA ARG A 398 -15.35 0.45 7.32
C ARG A 398 -15.78 -0.99 7.03
N ALA A 399 -15.00 -1.72 6.26
CA ALA A 399 -15.28 -3.11 5.95
C ALA A 399 -15.29 -4.00 7.19
N THR A 400 -14.41 -3.74 8.17
CA THR A 400 -14.40 -4.43 9.46
C THR A 400 -15.69 -4.19 10.25
N ILE A 401 -16.18 -2.95 10.27
CA ILE A 401 -17.47 -2.62 10.88
C ILE A 401 -18.62 -3.36 10.21
N ASP A 402 -18.63 -3.39 8.86
CA ASP A 402 -19.68 -4.06 8.10
C ASP A 402 -19.69 -5.58 8.38
N GLU A 403 -18.53 -6.23 8.40
CA GLU A 403 -18.40 -7.65 8.73
C GLU A 403 -18.75 -7.94 10.20
N ALA A 404 -18.38 -7.07 11.13
CA ALA A 404 -18.75 -7.20 12.53
C ALA A 404 -20.26 -7.03 12.76
N LEU A 405 -20.95 -6.19 12.01
CA LEU A 405 -22.41 -6.06 12.04
C LEU A 405 -23.09 -7.31 11.46
N LYS A 406 -22.53 -7.95 10.43
CA LYS A 406 -23.03 -9.26 9.98
C LYS A 406 -22.91 -10.34 11.08
N CYS A 407 -21.81 -10.32 11.84
CA CYS A 407 -21.67 -11.20 13.00
C CYS A 407 -22.75 -10.92 14.07
N LYS A 408 -23.09 -9.65 14.30
CA LYS A 408 -24.18 -9.26 15.20
C LYS A 408 -25.54 -9.80 14.72
N GLU A 409 -25.82 -9.71 13.43
CA GLU A 409 -27.08 -10.18 12.83
C GLU A 409 -27.18 -11.72 12.85
N SER A 410 -26.09 -12.42 12.57
CA SER A 410 -26.06 -13.88 12.54
C SER A 410 -25.89 -14.52 13.93
N GLY A 411 -25.37 -13.78 14.92
CA GLY A 411 -24.94 -14.30 16.22
C GLY A 411 -23.63 -15.09 16.18
N GLU A 412 -22.97 -15.19 15.02
CA GLU A 412 -21.70 -15.89 14.86
C GLU A 412 -20.53 -15.01 15.30
N ALA A 413 -19.71 -15.47 16.25
CA ALA A 413 -18.47 -14.79 16.64
C ALA A 413 -17.34 -15.14 15.65
N LYS A 414 -16.63 -14.10 15.16
CA LYS A 414 -15.43 -14.23 14.31
C LYS A 414 -14.28 -13.40 14.87
N ASN A 415 -13.08 -13.90 14.69
CA ASN A 415 -11.85 -13.14 14.92
C ASN A 415 -11.49 -12.41 13.63
N ILE A 416 -11.74 -11.10 13.61
CA ILE A 416 -11.49 -10.22 12.47
C ILE A 416 -10.19 -9.46 12.72
N VAL A 417 -9.24 -9.56 11.79
CA VAL A 417 -7.95 -8.86 11.85
C VAL A 417 -7.86 -7.87 10.72
N PHE A 418 -7.55 -6.60 11.00
CA PHE A 418 -7.33 -5.64 9.93
C PHE A 418 -6.02 -4.87 10.06
N GLY A 419 -5.52 -4.35 8.94
CA GLY A 419 -4.33 -3.49 8.89
C GLY A 419 -4.68 -2.02 9.15
N LEU A 420 -4.22 -1.47 10.28
CA LEU A 420 -4.25 -0.03 10.56
C LEU A 420 -2.94 0.59 10.07
N THR A 421 -2.90 0.94 8.79
CA THR A 421 -1.67 1.15 8.01
C THR A 421 -1.05 2.54 8.16
N GLY A 422 -1.79 3.51 8.69
CA GLY A 422 -1.29 4.88 8.81
C GLY A 422 -2.08 5.75 9.78
N THR A 423 -1.41 6.80 10.26
CA THR A 423 -2.00 7.86 11.09
C THR A 423 -2.66 8.94 10.24
N GLY A 424 -3.74 9.54 10.73
CA GLY A 424 -4.53 10.59 10.08
C GLY A 424 -4.15 12.03 10.43
N TYR A 425 -3.15 12.24 11.28
CA TYR A 425 -2.82 13.61 11.73
C TYR A 425 -2.38 14.56 10.61
N PHE A 426 -1.90 14.05 9.50
CA PHE A 426 -1.59 14.85 8.30
C PHE A 426 -2.79 15.02 7.36
N ASP A 427 -3.95 14.45 7.69
CA ASP A 427 -5.14 14.44 6.84
C ASP A 427 -6.29 15.31 7.41
N MET A 428 -5.95 16.27 8.28
CA MET A 428 -6.94 17.09 9.01
C MET A 428 -7.82 17.93 8.10
N VAL A 429 -7.35 18.35 6.93
CA VAL A 429 -8.18 19.04 5.92
C VAL A 429 -9.33 18.11 5.43
N ALA A 430 -9.07 16.83 5.29
CA ALA A 430 -10.11 15.87 4.91
C ALA A 430 -11.13 15.66 6.03
N TYR A 431 -10.65 15.52 7.27
CA TYR A 431 -11.52 15.44 8.45
C TYR A 431 -12.36 16.71 8.65
N GLN A 432 -11.79 17.89 8.41
CA GLN A 432 -12.53 19.15 8.44
C GLN A 432 -13.69 19.11 7.44
N LYS A 433 -13.41 18.83 6.16
CA LYS A 433 -14.45 18.75 5.12
C LYS A 433 -15.57 17.77 5.47
N PHE A 434 -15.21 16.62 6.05
CA PHE A 434 -16.20 15.65 6.50
C PHE A 434 -17.05 16.20 7.67
N ASN A 435 -16.42 16.81 8.68
CA ASN A 435 -17.12 17.36 9.83
C ASN A 435 -18.02 18.55 9.47
N ASP A 436 -17.65 19.33 8.47
CA ASP A 436 -18.39 20.51 7.98
C ASP A 436 -19.50 20.10 6.96
N GLY A 437 -19.60 18.80 6.61
CA GLY A 437 -20.59 18.29 5.65
C GLY A 437 -20.27 18.65 4.20
N GLU A 438 -19.04 19.02 3.89
CA GLU A 438 -18.57 19.42 2.55
C GLU A 438 -18.01 18.25 1.72
N MET A 439 -17.92 17.04 2.30
CA MET A 439 -17.39 15.87 1.62
C MET A 439 -18.46 15.25 0.73
N SER A 440 -18.09 14.94 -0.51
CA SER A 440 -18.95 14.24 -1.47
C SER A 440 -18.28 12.97 -1.97
N ASP A 441 -19.10 12.02 -2.41
CA ASP A 441 -18.62 10.80 -3.06
C ASP A 441 -18.44 11.03 -4.56
N TYR A 442 -17.49 10.29 -5.13
CA TYR A 442 -17.33 10.17 -6.57
C TYR A 442 -17.17 8.69 -6.92
N ILE A 443 -18.03 8.23 -7.81
CA ILE A 443 -17.97 6.89 -8.37
C ILE A 443 -17.82 7.06 -9.88
N PRO A 444 -16.73 6.57 -10.52
CA PRO A 444 -16.56 6.70 -11.97
C PRO A 444 -17.68 5.96 -12.69
N THR A 445 -18.17 6.54 -13.77
CA THR A 445 -19.18 5.90 -14.62
C THR A 445 -18.59 4.71 -15.36
N ASP A 446 -19.44 3.83 -15.89
CA ASP A 446 -18.98 2.73 -16.75
C ASP A 446 -18.33 3.25 -18.02
N GLU A 447 -18.79 4.41 -18.53
CA GLU A 447 -18.22 5.09 -19.69
C GLU A 447 -16.80 5.59 -19.40
N ASP A 448 -16.56 6.23 -18.25
CA ASP A 448 -15.21 6.69 -17.82
C ASP A 448 -14.21 5.53 -17.79
N ILE A 449 -14.62 4.40 -17.21
CA ILE A 449 -13.79 3.20 -17.13
C ILE A 449 -13.58 2.58 -18.51
N ALA A 450 -14.64 2.42 -19.29
CA ALA A 450 -14.56 1.82 -20.63
C ALA A 450 -13.65 2.63 -21.57
N LYS A 451 -13.70 3.97 -21.50
CA LYS A 451 -12.84 4.86 -22.27
C LYS A 451 -11.35 4.64 -21.98
N SER A 452 -11.00 4.44 -20.71
CA SER A 452 -9.63 4.16 -20.32
C SER A 452 -9.22 2.73 -20.69
N LEU A 453 -10.07 1.73 -20.44
CA LEU A 453 -9.82 0.33 -20.79
C LEU A 453 -9.68 0.09 -22.30
N ALA A 454 -10.30 0.92 -23.14
CA ALA A 454 -10.13 0.87 -24.59
C ALA A 454 -8.69 1.18 -25.05
N GLN A 455 -7.89 1.82 -24.19
CA GLN A 455 -6.49 2.19 -24.47
C GLN A 455 -5.47 1.15 -23.95
N LEU A 456 -5.93 0.02 -23.41
CA LEU A 456 -5.03 -1.04 -22.97
C LEU A 456 -4.13 -1.53 -24.11
N PRO A 457 -2.85 -1.81 -23.83
CA PRO A 457 -1.95 -2.35 -24.84
C PRO A 457 -2.44 -3.71 -25.34
N LYS A 458 -2.33 -3.91 -26.66
CA LYS A 458 -2.60 -5.22 -27.27
C LYS A 458 -1.35 -6.08 -27.09
N VAL A 459 -1.41 -7.02 -26.16
CA VAL A 459 -0.37 -8.02 -25.95
C VAL A 459 -0.90 -9.33 -26.52
N GLU A 460 -0.19 -9.89 -27.50
CA GLU A 460 -0.47 -11.24 -27.99
C GLU A 460 -0.15 -12.21 -26.85
N GLY A 461 -1.18 -12.87 -26.32
CA GLY A 461 -1.13 -13.76 -25.16
C GLY A 461 -0.73 -15.18 -25.48
#